data_906b90421197856c7278a1b5b8a1663d
#
_entry.id   906b90421197856c7278a1b5b8a1663d
#
_cell.length_a   1.000
_cell.length_b   1.000
_cell.length_c   1.000
_cell.angle_alpha   90.00
_cell.angle_beta   90.00
_cell.angle_gamma   90.00
#
_symmetry.space_group_name_H-M   'P 1'
#
loop_
_entity.id
_entity.type
_entity.pdbx_description
1 polymer ?
#
loop_
_entity_poly.entity_id
_entity_poly.type
_entity_poly.pdbx_seq_one_letter_code
_entity_poly.pdbx_strand_id
1 'polypeptide(L)'
;MQKFIKIHSSDNVAVALEPLTAHSELILPSGTLLLTEDIPQGHKFALCNLPEGAPVIKYGAQIGTATKEIPTGSWVHTHNIHTNLDQLLTYTYDRQATPLPSSADRTFQGYRRAMESRNRMVSGSFLLLAVLIMSLLRLNDRHSL
;
A
#
# COMPACT_ATOMS: atom_id res chain seq x y z
N MET A 1 -6.88 -0.60 -23.13
CA MET A 1 -6.64 -1.03 -21.75
C MET A 1 -5.81 0.05 -21.07
N GLN A 2 -6.08 0.40 -19.81
CA GLN A 2 -5.31 1.45 -19.11
C GLN A 2 -3.97 0.86 -18.67
N LYS A 3 -2.87 1.41 -19.17
CA LYS A 3 -1.52 0.90 -18.91
C LYS A 3 -0.91 1.37 -17.58
N PHE A 4 -1.43 2.45 -17.02
CA PHE A 4 -0.97 3.07 -15.78
C PHE A 4 -2.13 3.67 -15.01
N ILE A 5 -1.91 4.00 -13.74
CA ILE A 5 -2.89 4.66 -12.88
C ILE A 5 -2.28 5.87 -12.16
N LYS A 6 -2.98 6.99 -12.22
CA LYS A 6 -2.83 8.16 -11.35
C LYS A 6 -4.05 8.20 -10.43
N ILE A 7 -3.86 8.21 -9.11
CA ILE A 7 -4.97 8.04 -8.15
C ILE A 7 -5.51 9.38 -7.67
N HIS A 8 -4.64 10.33 -7.36
CA HIS A 8 -5.04 11.65 -6.89
C HIS A 8 -4.62 12.75 -7.87
N SER A 9 -5.39 13.83 -7.94
CA SER A 9 -5.11 14.94 -8.85
C SER A 9 -3.76 15.61 -8.61
N SER A 10 -3.32 15.68 -7.36
CA SER A 10 -2.03 16.25 -6.97
C SER A 10 -0.83 15.34 -7.17
N ASP A 11 -1.03 14.04 -7.54
CA ASP A 11 0.08 13.14 -7.75
C ASP A 11 0.97 13.61 -8.89
N ASN A 12 2.28 13.65 -8.66
CA ASN A 12 3.28 13.94 -9.67
C ASN A 12 4.01 12.69 -10.19
N VAL A 13 3.57 11.52 -9.74
CA VAL A 13 3.96 10.21 -10.24
C VAL A 13 2.74 9.35 -10.55
N ALA A 14 2.88 8.40 -11.48
CA ALA A 14 1.88 7.37 -11.75
C ALA A 14 2.49 5.98 -11.57
N VAL A 15 1.65 4.95 -11.49
CA VAL A 15 2.07 3.55 -11.34
C VAL A 15 1.76 2.78 -12.61
N ALA A 16 2.74 2.07 -13.14
CA ALA A 16 2.58 1.17 -14.27
C ALA A 16 1.75 -0.07 -13.87
N LEU A 17 0.69 -0.36 -14.60
CA LEU A 17 -0.16 -1.55 -14.40
C LEU A 17 0.34 -2.75 -15.19
N GLU A 18 1.17 -2.52 -16.20
CA GLU A 18 1.86 -3.51 -17.01
C GLU A 18 3.30 -3.03 -17.24
N PRO A 19 4.25 -3.88 -17.69
CA PRO A 19 5.58 -3.43 -18.06
C PRO A 19 5.48 -2.41 -19.21
N LEU A 20 6.14 -1.26 -19.06
CA LEU A 20 6.16 -0.20 -20.05
C LEU A 20 7.56 -0.10 -20.63
N THR A 21 7.68 -0.05 -21.95
CA THR A 21 8.96 0.04 -22.67
C THR A 21 9.41 1.49 -22.82
N ALA A 22 10.72 1.71 -22.76
CA ALA A 22 11.34 2.98 -23.08
C ALA A 22 10.85 3.52 -24.43
N HIS A 23 10.77 4.84 -24.54
CA HIS A 23 10.33 5.57 -25.74
C HIS A 23 8.89 5.29 -26.19
N SER A 24 8.09 4.58 -25.37
CA SER A 24 6.65 4.48 -25.64
C SER A 24 5.92 5.74 -25.21
N GLU A 25 4.89 6.07 -25.96
CA GLU A 25 4.01 7.22 -25.68
C GLU A 25 2.83 6.79 -24.80
N LEU A 26 2.60 7.54 -23.75
CA LEU A 26 1.45 7.38 -22.86
C LEU A 26 0.51 8.58 -23.03
N ILE A 27 -0.76 8.30 -23.25
CA ILE A 27 -1.79 9.34 -23.38
C ILE A 27 -2.33 9.67 -21.99
N LEU A 28 -2.06 10.88 -21.52
CA LEU A 28 -2.61 11.45 -20.30
C LEU A 28 -3.72 12.45 -20.63
N PRO A 29 -4.61 12.77 -19.68
CA PRO A 29 -5.58 13.86 -19.87
C PRO A 29 -4.93 15.22 -20.15
N SER A 30 -3.68 15.41 -19.74
CA SER A 30 -2.88 16.64 -19.93
C SER A 30 -2.06 16.66 -21.22
N GLY A 31 -2.08 15.59 -22.02
CA GLY A 31 -1.28 15.46 -23.25
C GLY A 31 -0.51 14.13 -23.33
N THR A 32 0.41 14.03 -24.26
CA THR A 32 1.24 12.85 -24.47
C THR A 32 2.51 12.92 -23.62
N LEU A 33 2.86 11.82 -22.94
CA LEU A 33 4.09 11.67 -22.19
C LEU A 33 4.94 10.57 -22.84
N LEU A 34 6.21 10.87 -23.10
CA LEU A 34 7.18 9.93 -23.61
C LEU A 34 7.99 9.33 -22.45
N LEU A 35 8.08 8.01 -22.37
CA LEU A 35 8.93 7.35 -21.37
C LEU A 35 10.41 7.44 -21.78
N THR A 36 11.28 7.69 -20.80
CA THR A 36 12.73 7.79 -21.04
C THR A 36 13.43 6.45 -20.85
N GLU A 37 12.83 5.53 -20.13
CA GLU A 37 13.39 4.21 -19.78
C GLU A 37 12.29 3.18 -19.56
N ASP A 38 12.68 1.90 -19.44
CA ASP A 38 11.74 0.80 -19.15
C ASP A 38 11.21 0.92 -17.73
N ILE A 39 9.89 0.81 -17.56
CA ILE A 39 9.22 0.86 -16.27
C ILE A 39 8.61 -0.51 -15.96
N PRO A 40 9.11 -1.25 -14.97
CA PRO A 40 8.52 -2.53 -14.58
C PRO A 40 7.09 -2.36 -14.04
N GLN A 41 6.29 -3.40 -14.16
CA GLN A 41 4.94 -3.42 -13.58
C GLN A 41 4.98 -3.12 -12.06
N GLY A 42 4.04 -2.32 -11.59
CA GLY A 42 3.93 -1.91 -10.19
C GLY A 42 4.86 -0.77 -9.78
N HIS A 43 5.76 -0.35 -10.67
CA HIS A 43 6.69 0.73 -10.40
C HIS A 43 6.14 2.09 -10.80
N LYS A 44 6.73 3.15 -10.21
CA LYS A 44 6.35 4.54 -10.41
C LYS A 44 7.18 5.19 -11.51
N PHE A 45 6.57 6.09 -12.27
CA PHE A 45 7.25 6.98 -13.19
C PHE A 45 6.78 8.42 -13.02
N ALA A 46 7.64 9.37 -13.34
CA ALA A 46 7.39 10.81 -13.17
C ALA A 46 6.42 11.33 -14.23
N LEU A 47 5.39 12.07 -13.80
CA LEU A 47 4.43 12.74 -14.69
C LEU A 47 4.86 14.15 -15.09
N CYS A 48 5.83 14.71 -14.39
CA CYS A 48 6.44 16.02 -14.66
C CYS A 48 7.90 15.99 -14.24
N ASN A 49 8.67 17.00 -14.66
CA ASN A 49 10.04 17.19 -14.16
C ASN A 49 10.02 17.46 -12.65
N LEU A 50 10.83 16.70 -11.92
CA LEU A 50 11.03 16.86 -10.48
C LEU A 50 12.49 17.29 -10.25
N PRO A 51 12.76 18.53 -9.91
CA PRO A 51 14.10 18.97 -9.54
C PRO A 51 14.59 18.27 -8.26
N GLU A 52 15.89 18.28 -8.03
CA GLU A 52 16.46 17.82 -6.75
C GLU A 52 15.82 18.56 -5.58
N GLY A 53 15.49 17.83 -4.52
CA GLY A 53 14.78 18.36 -3.36
C GLY A 53 13.26 18.48 -3.53
N ALA A 54 12.70 18.19 -4.70
CA ALA A 54 11.26 18.26 -4.91
C ALA A 54 10.51 17.16 -4.17
N PRO A 55 9.32 17.45 -3.64
CA PRO A 55 8.48 16.43 -3.03
C PRO A 55 7.91 15.48 -4.08
N VAL A 56 8.02 14.16 -3.83
CA VAL A 56 7.36 13.13 -4.63
C VAL A 56 6.01 12.84 -4.00
N ILE A 57 4.94 13.10 -4.75
CA ILE A 57 3.55 12.99 -4.26
C ILE A 57 2.87 11.80 -4.92
N LYS A 58 2.31 10.92 -4.10
CA LYS A 58 1.51 9.77 -4.49
C LYS A 58 0.33 9.60 -3.54
N TYR A 59 -0.85 9.34 -4.08
CA TYR A 59 -2.10 9.25 -3.30
C TYR A 59 -2.46 10.55 -2.55
N GLY A 60 -2.07 11.69 -3.10
CA GLY A 60 -2.28 12.99 -2.48
C GLY A 60 -1.34 13.30 -1.31
N ALA A 61 -0.38 12.43 -1.00
CA ALA A 61 0.57 12.58 0.11
C ALA A 61 2.02 12.54 -0.40
N GLN A 62 2.91 13.25 0.30
CA GLN A 62 4.34 13.18 0.03
C GLN A 62 4.89 11.83 0.50
N ILE A 63 5.45 11.06 -0.42
CA ILE A 63 6.06 9.75 -0.15
C ILE A 63 7.59 9.80 -0.02
N GLY A 64 8.19 10.91 -0.36
CA GLY A 64 9.64 11.12 -0.31
C GLY A 64 10.05 12.42 -0.99
N THR A 65 11.35 12.58 -1.14
CA THR A 65 12.00 13.73 -1.76
C THR A 65 12.94 13.25 -2.84
N ALA A 66 12.98 13.93 -3.98
CA ALA A 66 13.91 13.63 -5.07
C ALA A 66 15.34 13.92 -4.62
N THR A 67 16.24 12.94 -4.78
CA THR A 67 17.68 13.08 -4.42
C THR A 67 18.52 13.62 -5.58
N LYS A 68 17.95 13.68 -6.76
CA LYS A 68 18.49 14.27 -7.98
C LYS A 68 17.34 14.67 -8.90
N GLU A 69 17.63 15.41 -9.95
CA GLU A 69 16.63 15.72 -10.96
C GLU A 69 16.06 14.45 -11.59
N ILE A 70 14.73 14.36 -11.68
CA ILE A 70 13.99 13.26 -12.28
C ILE A 70 13.19 13.82 -13.45
N PRO A 71 13.59 13.56 -14.69
CA PRO A 71 12.87 13.98 -15.87
C PRO A 71 11.49 13.33 -15.97
N THR A 72 10.57 14.00 -16.66
CA THR A 72 9.25 13.45 -17.02
C THR A 72 9.44 12.12 -17.75
N GLY A 73 8.66 11.11 -17.39
CA GLY A 73 8.72 9.77 -18.00
C GLY A 73 9.81 8.86 -17.44
N SER A 74 10.61 9.30 -16.49
CA SER A 74 11.66 8.50 -15.85
C SER A 74 11.12 7.62 -14.73
N TRP A 75 11.78 6.52 -14.50
CA TRP A 75 11.49 5.60 -13.40
C TRP A 75 11.80 6.23 -12.04
N VAL A 76 10.84 6.18 -11.14
CA VAL A 76 10.95 6.73 -9.77
C VAL A 76 11.11 5.60 -8.77
N HIS A 77 12.31 5.47 -8.20
CA HIS A 77 12.66 4.41 -7.26
C HIS A 77 13.73 4.86 -6.26
N THR A 78 14.20 3.96 -5.40
CA THR A 78 15.20 4.24 -4.34
C THR A 78 16.50 4.86 -4.83
N HIS A 79 16.84 4.73 -6.12
CA HIS A 79 18.03 5.34 -6.70
C HIS A 79 17.93 6.85 -6.95
N ASN A 80 16.72 7.41 -6.91
CA ASN A 80 16.47 8.83 -7.17
C ASN A 80 15.45 9.49 -6.22
N ILE A 81 14.91 8.73 -5.26
CA ILE A 81 14.10 9.28 -4.18
C ILE A 81 14.59 8.79 -2.82
N HIS A 82 14.52 9.68 -1.85
CA HIS A 82 14.71 9.38 -0.44
C HIS A 82 13.35 9.43 0.26
N THR A 83 13.03 8.40 1.03
CA THR A 83 11.78 8.40 1.82
C THR A 83 11.96 9.23 3.08
N ASN A 84 10.97 10.07 3.40
CA ASN A 84 11.00 10.87 4.62
C ASN A 84 10.66 10.07 5.91
N LEU A 85 10.58 8.74 5.79
CA LEU A 85 10.30 7.83 6.92
C LEU A 85 11.53 7.57 7.80
N ASP A 86 12.70 8.13 7.49
CA ASP A 86 13.96 7.94 8.26
C ASP A 86 14.01 8.67 9.60
N GLN A 87 13.06 9.52 9.89
CA GLN A 87 12.87 9.96 11.25
C GLN A 87 12.20 8.81 12.00
N LEU A 88 12.97 8.16 12.87
CA LEU A 88 12.45 7.29 13.91
C LEU A 88 11.25 7.98 14.56
N LEU A 89 10.05 7.61 14.06
CA LEU A 89 8.83 7.99 14.73
C LEU A 89 8.88 7.26 16.06
N THR A 90 9.28 7.99 17.09
CA THR A 90 9.16 7.51 18.46
C THR A 90 7.67 7.43 18.73
N TYR A 91 7.08 6.26 18.43
CA TYR A 91 5.68 6.01 18.75
C TYR A 91 5.58 5.95 20.27
N THR A 92 5.14 7.04 20.86
CA THR A 92 4.69 7.02 22.26
C THR A 92 3.28 6.50 22.22
N TYR A 93 3.07 5.26 22.67
CA TYR A 93 1.74 4.70 22.81
C TYR A 93 1.01 5.43 23.94
N ASP A 94 0.22 6.42 23.59
CA ASP A 94 -0.73 7.07 24.50
C ASP A 94 -2.03 6.28 24.48
N ARG A 95 -2.24 5.48 25.52
CA ARG A 95 -3.47 4.72 25.71
C ARG A 95 -4.60 5.64 26.11
N GLN A 96 -5.24 6.27 25.15
CA GLN A 96 -6.53 6.88 25.37
C GLN A 96 -7.57 5.77 25.52
N ALA A 97 -7.82 5.36 26.75
CA ALA A 97 -8.93 4.48 27.06
C ALA A 97 -10.22 5.26 26.84
N THR A 98 -10.76 5.20 25.64
CA THR A 98 -12.14 5.64 25.41
C THR A 98 -13.02 4.71 26.23
N PRO A 99 -13.78 5.21 27.23
CA PRO A 99 -14.70 4.36 27.97
C PRO A 99 -15.65 3.72 26.98
N LEU A 100 -15.67 2.39 26.97
CA LEU A 100 -16.64 1.66 26.14
C LEU A 100 -18.03 2.13 26.53
N PRO A 101 -18.86 2.55 25.57
CA PRO A 101 -20.24 2.87 25.87
C PRO A 101 -20.85 1.65 26.54
N SER A 102 -21.54 1.87 27.66
CA SER A 102 -22.32 0.83 28.34
C SER A 102 -23.09 0.04 27.30
N SER A 103 -22.77 -1.27 27.18
CA SER A 103 -23.48 -2.13 26.26
C SER A 103 -24.94 -2.24 26.73
N ALA A 104 -25.82 -1.43 26.17
CA ALA A 104 -27.22 -1.81 26.15
C ALA A 104 -27.28 -3.20 25.52
N ASP A 105 -28.07 -4.10 26.12
CA ASP A 105 -28.23 -5.48 25.65
C ASP A 105 -28.55 -5.51 24.16
N ARG A 106 -27.49 -5.56 23.34
CA ARG A 106 -27.62 -5.70 21.90
C ARG A 106 -27.77 -7.18 21.61
N THR A 107 -28.98 -7.60 21.31
CA THR A 107 -29.27 -8.94 20.83
C THR A 107 -29.15 -8.97 19.30
N PHE A 108 -28.60 -10.04 18.75
CA PHE A 108 -28.60 -10.32 17.31
C PHE A 108 -29.26 -11.67 17.06
N GLN A 109 -29.87 -11.82 15.91
CA GLN A 109 -30.44 -13.11 15.48
C GLN A 109 -29.33 -13.99 14.94
N GLY A 110 -29.18 -15.19 15.49
CA GLY A 110 -28.21 -16.19 15.07
C GLY A 110 -28.78 -17.59 15.10
N TYR A 111 -28.16 -18.52 14.38
CA TYR A 111 -28.54 -19.92 14.40
C TYR A 111 -28.14 -20.59 15.71
N ARG A 112 -29.10 -21.23 16.41
CA ARG A 112 -28.79 -22.11 17.54
C ARG A 112 -28.10 -23.38 17.03
N ARG A 113 -26.91 -23.65 17.52
CA ARG A 113 -26.27 -24.95 17.30
C ARG A 113 -26.85 -25.99 18.26
N ALA A 114 -27.01 -27.25 17.79
CA ALA A 114 -27.53 -28.35 18.58
C ALA A 114 -26.62 -28.77 19.75
N MET A 115 -25.40 -28.26 19.86
CA MET A 115 -24.50 -28.48 20.99
C MET A 115 -24.34 -27.19 21.80
N GLU A 116 -24.54 -27.28 23.11
CA GLU A 116 -24.34 -26.21 24.09
C GLU A 116 -22.87 -25.84 24.25
N SER A 117 -22.26 -25.23 23.27
CA SER A 117 -21.02 -24.49 23.53
C SER A 117 -21.31 -23.01 23.32
N ARG A 118 -21.25 -22.25 24.42
CA ARG A 118 -21.30 -20.78 24.46
C ARG A 118 -20.05 -20.20 23.79
N ASN A 119 -19.78 -20.51 22.54
CA ASN A 119 -18.72 -19.88 21.82
C ASN A 119 -19.24 -18.74 20.97
N ARG A 120 -18.74 -17.54 21.25
CA ARG A 120 -18.95 -16.35 20.44
C ARG A 120 -18.70 -16.72 18.97
N MET A 121 -19.68 -16.46 18.12
CA MET A 121 -19.48 -16.54 16.67
C MET A 121 -18.54 -15.41 16.23
N VAL A 122 -17.26 -15.72 16.17
CA VAL A 122 -16.34 -15.00 15.29
C VAL A 122 -16.59 -15.53 13.90
N SER A 123 -16.82 -14.67 12.92
CA SER A 123 -17.09 -15.08 11.55
C SER A 123 -16.01 -16.08 11.09
N GLY A 124 -16.42 -17.24 10.60
CA GLY A 124 -15.56 -18.42 10.41
C GLY A 124 -14.38 -18.26 9.46
N SER A 125 -14.33 -17.18 8.68
CA SER A 125 -13.24 -16.90 7.75
C SER A 125 -11.94 -16.48 8.44
N PHE A 126 -12.00 -15.76 9.57
CA PHE A 126 -10.79 -15.34 10.30
C PHE A 126 -10.17 -16.47 11.13
N LEU A 127 -10.99 -17.39 11.66
CA LEU A 127 -10.48 -18.49 12.46
C LEU A 127 -9.73 -19.53 11.60
N LEU A 128 -10.20 -19.77 10.38
CA LEU A 128 -9.54 -20.67 9.42
C LEU A 128 -8.18 -20.13 8.98
N LEU A 129 -8.07 -18.81 8.76
CA LEU A 129 -6.82 -18.19 8.38
C LEU A 129 -5.79 -18.22 9.53
N ALA A 130 -6.21 -17.96 10.76
CA ALA A 130 -5.35 -18.01 11.92
C ALA A 130 -4.83 -19.43 12.20
N VAL A 131 -5.68 -20.45 12.08
CA VAL A 131 -5.29 -21.86 12.23
C VAL A 131 -4.33 -22.30 11.12
N LEU A 132 -4.55 -21.85 9.88
CA LEU A 132 -3.66 -22.17 8.75
C LEU A 132 -2.28 -21.53 8.92
N ILE A 133 -2.20 -20.29 9.36
CA ILE A 133 -0.95 -19.56 9.61
C ILE A 133 -0.18 -20.22 10.77
N MET A 134 -0.85 -20.60 11.87
CA MET A 134 -0.22 -21.26 12.99
C MET A 134 0.25 -22.69 12.65
N SER A 135 -0.44 -23.39 11.73
CA SER A 135 0.00 -24.70 11.23
C SER A 135 1.25 -24.59 10.36
N LEU A 136 1.32 -23.55 9.50
CA LEU A 136 2.47 -23.31 8.64
C LEU A 136 3.72 -22.90 9.45
N LEU A 137 3.55 -22.10 10.49
CA LEU A 137 4.65 -21.72 11.39
C LEU A 137 5.22 -22.94 12.17
N ARG A 138 4.36 -23.86 12.63
CA ARG A 138 4.80 -25.09 13.30
C ARG A 138 5.51 -26.11 12.40
N LEU A 139 5.22 -26.08 11.09
CA LEU A 139 5.93 -26.94 10.14
C LEU A 139 7.34 -26.42 9.83
N ASN A 140 7.56 -25.12 9.91
CA ASN A 140 8.86 -24.52 9.64
C ASN A 140 9.87 -24.76 10.78
N ASP A 141 9.40 -24.89 12.03
CA ASP A 141 10.26 -25.19 13.20
C ASP A 141 10.75 -26.65 13.26
N ARG A 142 10.20 -27.55 12.45
CA ARG A 142 10.61 -28.97 12.44
C ARG A 142 11.72 -29.32 11.43
N HIS A 143 12.13 -28.35 10.62
CA HIS A 143 13.21 -28.54 9.63
C HIS A 143 14.53 -27.89 10.01
N SER A 144 14.69 -27.45 11.27
CA SER A 144 15.95 -26.89 11.80
C SER A 144 16.49 -27.77 12.94
N LEU A 145 16.81 -29.01 12.61
CA LEU A 145 17.69 -29.90 13.41
C LEU A 145 18.50 -30.77 12.45
#